data_18ce56c6157f75a4a59bce584faaa11f
#
_entry.id   18ce56c6157f75a4a59bce584faaa11f
#
_cell.length_a   1.000
_cell.length_b   1.000
_cell.length_c   1.000
_cell.angle_alpha   90.00
_cell.angle_beta   90.00
_cell.angle_gamma   90.00
#
_symmetry.space_group_name_H-M   'P 1'
#
loop_
_entity.id
_entity.type
_entity.pdbx_description
1 polymer ?
#
loop_
_entity_poly.entity_id
_entity_poly.type
_entity_poly.pdbx_seq_one_letter_code
_entity_poly.pdbx_strand_id
1 'polypeptide(L)'
;MLSITEGAFEFRFPQTWHAVKYDGEKDQPVPPNYYLRYLEPINNIKAVDIIAASTRRIVAAPNVPAHRLILLEVKDFRLDDADLQDKIEKEHFPLEVVQKTLHTLSGLYLGIRAGDPDLALFGQQLLGLPTELEAVLFLEQVPVGRGPNDKGYRHALHNRATQRQGIERRLKKALKPLGFRCYLVDASSVPASAGWHVI
;
A
#
# COMPACT_ATOMS: atom_id res chain seq x y z
N MET A 1 7.50 18.62 -2.11
CA MET A 1 6.69 17.41 -2.20
C MET A 1 7.66 16.24 -2.37
N LEU A 2 7.47 15.15 -1.65
CA LEU A 2 8.30 13.95 -1.77
C LEU A 2 7.67 13.05 -2.83
N SER A 3 8.46 12.54 -3.77
CA SER A 3 8.01 11.67 -4.87
C SER A 3 8.66 10.30 -4.78
N ILE A 4 7.87 9.26 -4.99
CA ILE A 4 8.35 7.87 -5.11
C ILE A 4 7.77 7.30 -6.39
N THR A 5 8.63 6.73 -7.24
CA THR A 5 8.21 6.03 -8.45
C THR A 5 8.12 4.54 -8.19
N GLU A 6 6.99 3.94 -8.55
CA GLU A 6 6.77 2.50 -8.55
C GLU A 6 6.11 2.08 -9.87
N GLY A 7 6.83 1.30 -10.66
CA GLY A 7 6.42 0.98 -12.02
C GLY A 7 6.21 2.23 -12.86
N ALA A 8 5.02 2.40 -13.42
CA ALA A 8 4.63 3.54 -14.25
C ALA A 8 3.97 4.68 -13.47
N PHE A 9 3.95 4.62 -12.14
CA PHE A 9 3.25 5.58 -11.29
C PHE A 9 4.21 6.40 -10.45
N GLU A 10 3.91 7.70 -10.29
CA GLU A 10 4.58 8.61 -9.36
C GLU A 10 3.66 8.91 -8.20
N PHE A 11 4.03 8.44 -7.01
CA PHE A 11 3.33 8.70 -5.76
C PHE A 11 3.90 9.94 -5.10
N ARG A 12 3.06 10.93 -4.83
CA ARG A 12 3.46 12.21 -4.25
C ARG A 12 2.91 12.39 -2.85
N PHE A 13 3.81 12.64 -1.91
CA PHE A 13 3.51 12.86 -0.49
C PHE A 13 3.86 14.29 -0.08
N PRO A 14 3.16 14.89 0.90
CA PRO A 14 3.55 16.17 1.47
C PRO A 14 4.99 16.13 2.01
N GLN A 15 5.70 17.25 1.95
CA GLN A 15 7.07 17.34 2.52
C GLN A 15 7.13 17.08 4.03
N THR A 16 6.00 17.19 4.72
CA THR A 16 5.89 16.91 6.15
C THR A 16 5.78 15.42 6.46
N TRP A 17 5.67 14.58 5.44
CA TRP A 17 5.63 13.13 5.57
C TRP A 17 7.02 12.54 5.37
N HIS A 18 7.21 11.38 5.96
CA HIS A 18 8.33 10.51 5.64
C HIS A 18 7.80 9.34 4.81
N ALA A 19 8.33 9.15 3.61
CA ALA A 19 7.92 8.04 2.74
C ALA A 19 9.15 7.47 2.03
N VAL A 20 9.19 6.15 1.91
CA VAL A 20 10.29 5.42 1.27
C VAL A 20 9.76 4.27 0.43
N LYS A 21 10.45 3.95 -0.66
CA LYS A 21 10.30 2.68 -1.36
C LYS A 21 10.92 1.60 -0.48
N TYR A 22 10.15 0.59 -0.08
CA TYR A 22 10.59 -0.35 0.96
C TYR A 22 11.05 -1.68 0.39
N ASP A 23 10.38 -2.21 -0.63
CA ASP A 23 10.81 -3.43 -1.31
C ASP A 23 11.81 -3.18 -2.46
N GLY A 24 12.44 -2.01 -2.50
CA GLY A 24 13.30 -1.48 -3.55
C GLY A 24 14.15 -2.49 -4.34
N GLU A 25 14.60 -2.08 -5.53
CA GLU A 25 15.43 -2.90 -6.41
C GLU A 25 16.85 -3.03 -5.88
N LYS A 26 17.40 -4.25 -5.96
CA LYS A 26 18.77 -4.58 -5.49
C LYS A 26 19.86 -3.77 -6.20
N ASP A 27 19.60 -3.33 -7.42
CA ASP A 27 20.58 -2.70 -8.32
C ASP A 27 20.59 -1.16 -8.23
N GLN A 28 19.89 -0.56 -7.26
CA GLN A 28 19.94 0.89 -7.08
C GLN A 28 21.25 1.32 -6.42
N PRO A 29 21.83 2.47 -6.82
CA PRO A 29 23.08 2.99 -6.26
C PRO A 29 22.96 3.46 -4.80
N VAL A 30 21.78 3.38 -4.20
CA VAL A 30 21.51 3.70 -2.80
C VAL A 30 21.77 2.46 -1.94
N PRO A 31 22.38 2.61 -0.74
CA PRO A 31 22.53 1.49 0.18
C PRO A 31 21.20 0.76 0.37
N PRO A 32 21.18 -0.58 0.31
CA PRO A 32 19.96 -1.34 0.47
C PRO A 32 19.32 -1.02 1.83
N ASN A 33 18.01 -0.82 1.84
CA ASN A 33 17.26 -0.56 3.08
C ASN A 33 17.21 -1.79 3.99
N TYR A 34 16.61 -1.67 5.19
CA TYR A 34 16.54 -2.75 6.17
C TYR A 34 15.93 -4.04 5.60
N TYR A 35 14.86 -3.94 4.81
CA TYR A 35 14.21 -5.10 4.21
C TYR A 35 15.18 -5.86 3.30
N LEU A 36 15.82 -5.18 2.38
CA LEU A 36 16.77 -5.78 1.43
C LEU A 36 18.00 -6.38 2.11
N ARG A 37 18.48 -5.76 3.21
CA ARG A 37 19.66 -6.25 3.93
C ARG A 37 19.39 -7.52 4.74
N TYR A 38 18.23 -7.59 5.41
CA TYR A 38 18.02 -8.58 6.47
C TYR A 38 16.81 -9.47 6.28
N LEU A 39 15.75 -9.01 5.61
CA LEU A 39 14.48 -9.74 5.52
C LEU A 39 14.32 -10.45 4.19
N GLU A 40 14.66 -9.81 3.08
CA GLU A 40 14.53 -10.39 1.75
C GLU A 40 15.33 -11.70 1.57
N PRO A 41 16.55 -11.84 2.14
CA PRO A 41 17.27 -13.11 2.10
C PRO A 41 16.55 -14.27 2.81
N ILE A 42 15.58 -13.98 3.67
CA ILE A 42 14.77 -14.99 4.35
C ILE A 42 13.64 -15.43 3.40
N ASN A 43 13.62 -16.70 3.04
CA ASN A 43 12.61 -17.24 2.14
C ASN A 43 11.18 -16.91 2.63
N ASN A 44 10.34 -16.51 1.68
CA ASN A 44 8.93 -16.17 1.88
C ASN A 44 8.64 -14.92 2.72
N ILE A 45 9.63 -14.13 3.12
CA ILE A 45 9.37 -12.80 3.67
C ILE A 45 9.19 -11.84 2.49
N LYS A 46 8.04 -11.21 2.43
CA LYS A 46 7.66 -10.23 1.39
C LYS A 46 7.43 -8.87 2.04
N ALA A 47 7.60 -7.80 1.28
CA ALA A 47 7.28 -6.45 1.73
C ALA A 47 6.26 -5.78 0.81
N VAL A 48 5.60 -4.74 1.32
CA VAL A 48 4.87 -3.79 0.48
C VAL A 48 5.85 -2.86 -0.23
N ASP A 49 5.40 -2.27 -1.33
CA ASP A 49 6.27 -1.46 -2.18
C ASP A 49 6.67 -0.14 -1.51
N ILE A 50 5.72 0.55 -0.84
CA ILE A 50 5.95 1.86 -0.23
C ILE A 50 5.46 1.87 1.22
N ILE A 51 6.26 2.45 2.12
CA ILE A 51 5.84 2.84 3.45
C ILE A 51 5.86 4.36 3.58
N ALA A 52 4.81 4.93 4.18
CA ALA A 52 4.73 6.36 4.41
C ALA A 52 4.16 6.67 5.80
N ALA A 53 4.70 7.70 6.44
CA ALA A 53 4.26 8.13 7.76
C ALA A 53 4.07 9.65 7.79
N SER A 54 3.03 10.08 8.49
CA SER A 54 2.82 11.50 8.75
C SER A 54 3.74 11.94 9.88
N THR A 55 4.50 13.01 9.66
CA THR A 55 5.41 13.59 10.65
C THR A 55 4.76 14.70 11.47
N ARG A 56 3.53 15.10 11.16
CA ARG A 56 2.80 16.13 11.87
C ARG A 56 1.68 15.54 12.73
N ARG A 57 1.61 16.02 13.98
CA ARG A 57 0.44 15.88 14.82
C ARG A 57 -0.71 16.66 14.17
N ILE A 58 -1.78 15.97 13.78
CA ILE A 58 -3.01 16.65 13.32
C ILE A 58 -3.71 17.17 14.57
N VAL A 59 -3.49 18.45 14.88
CA VAL A 59 -4.03 19.07 16.11
C VAL A 59 -5.52 19.43 15.97
N ALA A 60 -6.10 19.25 14.77
CA ALA A 60 -7.37 19.90 14.42
C ALA A 60 -8.65 19.18 14.83
N ALA A 61 -8.59 17.94 15.31
CA ALA A 61 -9.80 17.24 15.79
C ALA A 61 -9.47 16.29 16.95
N PRO A 62 -10.18 16.35 18.07
CA PRO A 62 -9.90 15.51 19.24
C PRO A 62 -10.06 14.00 18.98
N ASN A 63 -10.71 13.59 17.89
CA ASN A 63 -10.95 12.21 17.51
C ASN A 63 -10.12 11.74 16.30
N VAL A 64 -9.19 12.54 15.78
CA VAL A 64 -8.34 12.16 14.65
C VAL A 64 -7.01 11.65 15.21
N PRO A 65 -6.55 10.45 14.79
CA PRO A 65 -5.24 9.94 15.18
C PRO A 65 -4.15 10.97 14.86
N ALA A 66 -3.28 11.22 15.81
CA ALA A 66 -2.22 12.21 15.66
C ALA A 66 -1.22 11.84 14.57
N HIS A 67 -1.11 10.55 14.26
CA HIS A 67 -0.18 10.01 13.28
C HIS A 67 -0.84 8.94 12.42
N ARG A 68 -0.28 8.75 11.22
CA ARG A 68 -0.69 7.71 10.28
C ARG A 68 0.55 6.99 9.79
N LEU A 69 0.46 5.67 9.68
CA LEU A 69 1.43 4.83 9.01
C LEU A 69 0.71 4.10 7.87
N ILE A 70 1.12 4.35 6.65
CA ILE A 70 0.57 3.75 5.44
C ILE A 70 1.52 2.67 4.94
N LEU A 71 0.99 1.47 4.74
CA LEU A 71 1.63 0.35 4.06
C LEU A 71 0.93 0.20 2.71
N LEU A 72 1.63 0.55 1.62
CA LEU A 72 1.04 0.67 0.29
C LEU A 72 1.65 -0.38 -0.65
N GLU A 73 0.81 -1.26 -1.13
CA GLU A 73 1.10 -2.23 -2.18
C GLU A 73 0.59 -1.72 -3.52
N VAL A 74 1.41 -1.79 -4.56
CA VAL A 74 1.11 -1.33 -5.93
C VAL A 74 0.97 -2.53 -6.85
N LYS A 75 -0.14 -2.59 -7.57
CA LYS A 75 -0.39 -3.62 -8.59
C LYS A 75 -0.89 -2.98 -9.87
N ASP A 76 -0.13 -3.17 -10.93
CA ASP A 76 -0.46 -2.70 -12.27
C ASP A 76 -0.82 -3.88 -13.18
N PHE A 77 -2.11 -4.02 -13.46
CA PHE A 77 -2.65 -5.02 -14.38
C PHE A 77 -3.22 -4.40 -15.67
N ARG A 78 -2.74 -3.22 -16.06
CA ARG A 78 -3.21 -2.57 -17.30
C ARG A 78 -2.84 -3.34 -18.57
N LEU A 79 -1.83 -4.19 -18.49
CA LEU A 79 -1.36 -5.00 -19.61
C LEU A 79 -1.68 -6.49 -19.47
N ASP A 80 -2.14 -6.95 -18.29
CA ASP A 80 -2.36 -8.36 -18.01
C ASP A 80 -3.58 -8.58 -17.09
N ASP A 81 -4.76 -8.43 -17.64
CA ASP A 81 -6.02 -8.71 -16.93
C ASP A 81 -6.21 -10.21 -16.63
N ALA A 82 -5.63 -11.08 -17.46
CA ALA A 82 -5.73 -12.52 -17.30
C ALA A 82 -4.95 -13.00 -16.05
N ASP A 83 -3.77 -12.45 -15.77
CA ASP A 83 -3.00 -12.74 -14.55
C ASP A 83 -3.77 -12.30 -13.29
N LEU A 84 -4.42 -11.13 -13.34
CA LEU A 84 -5.27 -10.70 -12.24
C LEU A 84 -6.43 -11.65 -11.99
N GLN A 85 -7.13 -12.11 -13.05
CA GLN A 85 -8.25 -13.04 -12.92
C GLN A 85 -7.78 -14.37 -12.30
N ASP A 86 -6.69 -14.95 -12.80
CA ASP A 86 -6.12 -16.19 -12.29
C ASP A 86 -5.73 -16.07 -10.79
N LYS A 87 -5.11 -14.97 -10.41
CA LYS A 87 -4.73 -14.71 -9.01
C LYS A 87 -5.94 -14.53 -8.08
N ILE A 88 -7.03 -13.94 -8.59
CA ILE A 88 -8.26 -13.76 -7.82
C ILE A 88 -8.99 -15.09 -7.67
N GLU A 89 -9.11 -15.88 -8.75
CA GLU A 89 -9.76 -17.18 -8.74
C GLU A 89 -9.05 -18.17 -7.80
N LYS A 90 -7.74 -18.16 -7.76
CA LYS A 90 -6.93 -18.96 -6.83
C LYS A 90 -6.94 -18.43 -5.40
N GLU A 91 -7.67 -17.36 -5.11
CA GLU A 91 -7.76 -16.72 -3.78
C GLU A 91 -6.41 -16.22 -3.22
N HIS A 92 -5.33 -16.27 -3.98
CA HIS A 92 -3.99 -15.95 -3.53
C HIS A 92 -3.76 -14.43 -3.40
N PHE A 93 -4.40 -13.64 -4.27
CA PHE A 93 -4.10 -12.22 -4.37
C PHE A 93 -4.38 -11.42 -3.09
N PRO A 94 -5.57 -11.49 -2.46
CA PRO A 94 -5.81 -10.78 -1.22
C PRO A 94 -4.93 -11.30 -0.06
N LEU A 95 -4.64 -12.60 -0.04
CA LEU A 95 -3.78 -13.21 0.98
C LEU A 95 -2.32 -12.71 0.84
N GLU A 96 -1.82 -12.58 -0.38
CA GLU A 96 -0.48 -12.02 -0.62
C GLU A 96 -0.35 -10.61 -0.07
N VAL A 97 -1.33 -9.74 -0.33
CA VAL A 97 -1.32 -8.35 0.19
C VAL A 97 -1.36 -8.34 1.72
N VAL A 98 -2.16 -9.20 2.34
CA VAL A 98 -2.20 -9.37 3.81
C VAL A 98 -0.84 -9.80 4.34
N GLN A 99 -0.22 -10.81 3.73
CA GLN A 99 1.11 -11.29 4.14
C GLN A 99 2.16 -10.20 4.01
N LYS A 100 2.23 -9.50 2.87
CA LYS A 100 3.13 -8.36 2.67
C LYS A 100 2.95 -7.29 3.75
N THR A 101 1.71 -6.92 4.04
CA THR A 101 1.37 -5.93 5.08
C THR A 101 1.91 -6.35 6.46
N LEU A 102 1.66 -7.60 6.87
CA LEU A 102 2.08 -8.10 8.17
C LEU A 102 3.60 -8.31 8.27
N HIS A 103 4.22 -8.82 7.22
CA HIS A 103 5.67 -8.97 7.16
C HIS A 103 6.38 -7.61 7.20
N THR A 104 5.85 -6.61 6.49
CA THR A 104 6.39 -5.24 6.54
C THR A 104 6.29 -4.65 7.93
N LEU A 105 5.12 -4.75 8.58
CA LEU A 105 4.95 -4.24 9.94
C LEU A 105 5.91 -4.91 10.92
N SER A 106 6.06 -6.24 10.82
CA SER A 106 7.00 -7.01 11.65
C SER A 106 8.44 -6.60 11.40
N GLY A 107 8.81 -6.41 10.12
CA GLY A 107 10.13 -5.96 9.72
C GLY A 107 10.47 -4.56 10.22
N LEU A 108 9.51 -3.63 10.12
CA LEU A 108 9.65 -2.28 10.68
C LEU A 108 9.88 -2.34 12.20
N TYR A 109 9.08 -3.12 12.92
CA TYR A 109 9.24 -3.28 14.37
C TYR A 109 10.62 -3.83 14.75
N LEU A 110 11.08 -4.87 14.05
CA LEU A 110 12.39 -5.49 14.29
C LEU A 110 13.53 -4.52 13.96
N GLY A 111 13.47 -3.83 12.84
CA GLY A 111 14.50 -2.88 12.43
C GLY A 111 14.60 -1.67 13.37
N ILE A 112 13.47 -1.13 13.79
CA ILE A 112 13.44 -0.04 14.77
C ILE A 112 14.06 -0.50 16.10
N ARG A 113 13.73 -1.69 16.58
CA ARG A 113 14.33 -2.27 17.78
C ARG A 113 15.84 -2.52 17.64
N ALA A 114 16.29 -2.86 16.45
CA ALA A 114 17.72 -3.02 16.14
C ALA A 114 18.46 -1.68 16.04
N GLY A 115 17.76 -0.56 16.09
CA GLY A 115 18.34 0.77 15.94
C GLY A 115 18.72 1.13 14.51
N ASP A 116 18.02 0.54 13.53
CA ASP A 116 18.30 0.83 12.12
C ASP A 116 18.03 2.31 11.81
N PRO A 117 19.02 3.06 11.27
CA PRO A 117 18.91 4.50 11.08
C PRO A 117 17.86 4.87 10.03
N ASP A 118 17.64 4.03 9.00
CA ASP A 118 16.68 4.30 7.94
C ASP A 118 15.23 4.20 8.44
N LEU A 119 15.02 3.43 9.54
CA LEU A 119 13.71 3.21 10.14
C LEU A 119 13.44 4.06 11.38
N ALA A 120 14.42 4.84 11.85
CA ALA A 120 14.30 5.65 13.07
C ALA A 120 13.09 6.60 13.05
N LEU A 121 12.79 7.19 11.89
CA LEU A 121 11.64 8.10 11.73
C LEU A 121 10.28 7.39 11.84
N PHE A 122 10.21 6.11 11.49
CA PHE A 122 9.00 5.31 11.66
C PHE A 122 8.83 4.81 13.11
N GLY A 123 9.91 4.81 13.90
CA GLY A 123 9.91 4.34 15.27
C GLY A 123 8.99 5.15 16.18
N GLN A 124 8.95 6.45 16.01
CA GLN A 124 8.07 7.33 16.80
C GLN A 124 6.59 7.02 16.53
N GLN A 125 6.24 6.73 15.29
CA GLN A 125 4.87 6.38 14.89
C GLN A 125 4.48 4.99 15.36
N LEU A 126 5.39 4.02 15.34
CA LEU A 126 5.06 2.64 15.71
C LEU A 126 5.10 2.37 17.21
N LEU A 127 6.07 2.96 17.92
CA LEU A 127 6.34 2.61 19.31
C LEU A 127 5.90 3.66 20.33
N GLY A 128 5.70 4.88 19.90
CA GLY A 128 5.58 6.03 20.81
C GLY A 128 4.21 6.67 20.95
N LEU A 129 3.33 6.55 19.96
CA LEU A 129 2.07 7.30 19.90
C LEU A 129 0.93 6.48 19.29
N PRO A 130 -0.33 6.80 19.66
CA PRO A 130 -1.47 6.23 18.96
C PRO A 130 -1.36 6.55 17.47
N THR A 131 -1.18 5.53 16.66
CA THR A 131 -1.03 5.65 15.21
C THR A 131 -2.14 4.91 14.51
N GLU A 132 -2.74 5.55 13.52
CA GLU A 132 -3.65 4.89 12.60
C GLU A 132 -2.82 4.09 11.60
N LEU A 133 -3.04 2.77 11.56
CA LEU A 133 -2.43 1.87 10.60
C LEU A 133 -3.32 1.76 9.36
N GLU A 134 -2.78 2.05 8.20
CA GLU A 134 -3.48 1.94 6.93
C GLU A 134 -2.80 0.93 6.01
N ALA A 135 -3.57 -0.05 5.53
CA ALA A 135 -3.15 -0.94 4.45
C ALA A 135 -3.84 -0.46 3.16
N VAL A 136 -3.05 -0.03 2.20
CA VAL A 136 -3.54 0.48 0.93
C VAL A 136 -3.12 -0.46 -0.19
N LEU A 137 -4.08 -0.99 -0.93
CA LEU A 137 -3.84 -1.63 -2.20
C LEU A 137 -4.15 -0.65 -3.31
N PHE A 138 -3.12 -0.17 -4.00
CA PHE A 138 -3.26 0.55 -5.25
C PHE A 138 -3.34 -0.47 -6.37
N LEU A 139 -4.50 -0.54 -7.04
CA LEU A 139 -4.79 -1.52 -8.07
C LEU A 139 -5.23 -0.83 -9.35
N GLU A 140 -4.35 -0.79 -10.33
CA GLU A 140 -4.68 -0.32 -11.66
C GLU A 140 -5.01 -1.49 -12.59
N GLN A 141 -6.04 -1.34 -13.40
CA GLN A 141 -6.57 -2.38 -14.28
C GLN A 141 -6.74 -1.87 -15.71
N VAL A 142 -6.77 -2.79 -16.67
CA VAL A 142 -7.04 -2.46 -18.09
C VAL A 142 -8.27 -1.56 -18.19
N PRO A 143 -8.20 -0.41 -18.89
CA PRO A 143 -9.39 0.42 -19.13
C PRO A 143 -10.50 -0.39 -19.79
N VAL A 144 -11.75 -0.17 -19.40
CA VAL A 144 -12.88 -0.80 -20.07
C VAL A 144 -13.05 -0.17 -21.47
N GLY A 145 -12.64 -0.90 -22.50
CA GLY A 145 -12.42 -0.39 -23.86
C GLY A 145 -13.66 -0.13 -24.71
N ARG A 146 -14.85 0.06 -24.12
CA ARG A 146 -16.10 0.28 -24.88
C ARG A 146 -16.83 1.53 -24.41
N GLY A 147 -17.62 2.13 -25.29
CA GLY A 147 -18.38 3.34 -24.99
C GLY A 147 -19.54 3.11 -24.01
N PRO A 148 -19.99 4.17 -23.27
CA PRO A 148 -21.00 4.06 -22.22
C PRO A 148 -22.37 3.55 -22.68
N ASN A 149 -22.66 3.58 -23.98
CA ASN A 149 -23.91 3.07 -24.56
C ASN A 149 -23.86 1.57 -24.89
N ASP A 150 -22.72 0.92 -24.79
CA ASP A 150 -22.57 -0.52 -25.02
C ASP A 150 -23.03 -1.31 -23.79
N LYS A 151 -23.92 -2.29 -23.99
CA LYS A 151 -24.35 -3.19 -22.90
C LYS A 151 -23.16 -3.95 -22.29
N GLY A 152 -22.21 -4.37 -23.13
CA GLY A 152 -20.98 -5.03 -22.68
C GLY A 152 -20.12 -4.14 -21.79
N TYR A 153 -20.06 -2.84 -22.05
CA TYR A 153 -19.37 -1.88 -21.20
C TYR A 153 -19.93 -1.85 -19.78
N ARG A 154 -21.25 -1.75 -19.65
CA ARG A 154 -21.91 -1.73 -18.33
C ARG A 154 -21.68 -3.02 -17.54
N HIS A 155 -21.72 -4.19 -18.22
CA HIS A 155 -21.41 -5.45 -17.60
C HIS A 155 -19.96 -5.53 -17.13
N ALA A 156 -19.00 -5.10 -17.94
CA ALA A 156 -17.59 -5.09 -17.59
C ALA A 156 -17.30 -4.16 -16.38
N LEU A 157 -17.93 -2.98 -16.34
CA LEU A 157 -17.82 -2.08 -15.17
C LEU A 157 -18.42 -2.71 -13.91
N HIS A 158 -19.59 -3.33 -14.02
CA HIS A 158 -20.23 -4.00 -12.89
C HIS A 158 -19.37 -5.15 -12.35
N ASN A 159 -18.86 -6.00 -13.23
CA ASN A 159 -18.00 -7.13 -12.86
C ASN A 159 -16.73 -6.62 -12.15
N ARG A 160 -16.09 -5.58 -12.69
CA ARG A 160 -14.92 -4.95 -12.09
C ARG A 160 -15.23 -4.40 -10.69
N ALA A 161 -16.34 -3.67 -10.54
CA ALA A 161 -16.76 -3.14 -9.25
C ALA A 161 -17.00 -4.26 -8.23
N THR A 162 -17.67 -5.34 -8.63
CA THR A 162 -17.93 -6.52 -7.79
C THR A 162 -16.63 -7.20 -7.38
N GLN A 163 -15.70 -7.36 -8.31
CA GLN A 163 -14.39 -7.95 -8.06
C GLN A 163 -13.58 -7.11 -7.04
N ARG A 164 -13.49 -5.79 -7.26
CA ARG A 164 -12.81 -4.86 -6.34
C ARG A 164 -13.42 -4.89 -4.95
N GLN A 165 -14.76 -4.89 -4.84
CA GLN A 165 -15.46 -5.03 -3.56
C GLN A 165 -15.14 -6.36 -2.87
N GLY A 166 -15.03 -7.45 -3.63
CA GLY A 166 -14.63 -8.76 -3.13
C GLY A 166 -13.23 -8.74 -2.51
N ILE A 167 -12.25 -8.17 -3.22
CA ILE A 167 -10.88 -8.01 -2.76
C ILE A 167 -10.86 -7.16 -1.47
N GLU A 168 -11.46 -5.97 -1.50
CA GLU A 168 -11.49 -5.04 -0.37
C GLU A 168 -12.12 -5.68 0.88
N ARG A 169 -13.23 -6.40 0.70
CA ARG A 169 -13.89 -7.12 1.80
C ARG A 169 -12.98 -8.16 2.44
N ARG A 170 -12.20 -8.90 1.64
CA ARG A 170 -11.25 -9.91 2.14
C ARG A 170 -10.10 -9.25 2.90
N LEU A 171 -9.53 -8.16 2.39
CA LEU A 171 -8.50 -7.38 3.08
C LEU A 171 -9.03 -6.85 4.42
N LYS A 172 -10.21 -6.23 4.42
CA LYS A 172 -10.87 -5.75 5.64
C LYS A 172 -11.14 -6.86 6.66
N LYS A 173 -11.59 -8.03 6.19
CA LYS A 173 -11.83 -9.19 7.07
C LYS A 173 -10.57 -9.64 7.78
N ALA A 174 -9.42 -9.64 7.09
CA ALA A 174 -8.15 -10.10 7.64
C ALA A 174 -7.46 -9.05 8.52
N LEU A 175 -7.43 -7.79 8.10
CA LEU A 175 -6.59 -6.77 8.71
C LEU A 175 -7.32 -5.85 9.70
N LYS A 176 -8.64 -5.66 9.57
CA LYS A 176 -9.41 -4.83 10.50
C LYS A 176 -9.35 -5.32 11.96
N PRO A 177 -9.41 -6.64 12.27
CA PRO A 177 -9.24 -7.15 13.64
C PRO A 177 -7.87 -6.82 14.23
N LEU A 178 -6.87 -6.54 13.40
CA LEU A 178 -5.52 -6.15 13.78
C LEU A 178 -5.33 -4.63 13.88
N GLY A 179 -6.41 -3.86 13.78
CA GLY A 179 -6.40 -2.40 13.90
C GLY A 179 -6.12 -1.64 12.62
N PHE A 180 -6.04 -2.30 11.47
CA PHE A 180 -5.83 -1.61 10.19
C PHE A 180 -7.12 -1.04 9.60
N ARG A 181 -7.00 0.16 9.01
CA ARG A 181 -7.92 0.64 7.98
C ARG A 181 -7.43 0.16 6.61
N CYS A 182 -8.33 -0.41 5.82
CA CYS A 182 -7.98 -0.98 4.52
C CYS A 182 -8.65 -0.19 3.40
N TYR A 183 -7.86 0.16 2.40
CA TYR A 183 -8.31 0.88 1.21
C TYR A 183 -7.88 0.16 -0.05
N LEU A 184 -8.76 0.13 -1.04
CA LEU A 184 -8.46 -0.28 -2.39
C LEU A 184 -8.74 0.89 -3.31
N VAL A 185 -7.69 1.42 -3.94
CA VAL A 185 -7.74 2.63 -4.77
C VAL A 185 -7.06 2.41 -6.12
N ASP A 186 -7.29 3.30 -7.04
CA ASP A 186 -6.57 3.47 -8.31
C ASP A 186 -6.25 4.95 -8.52
N ALA A 187 -5.59 5.31 -9.63
CA ALA A 187 -5.19 6.68 -9.90
C ALA A 187 -6.35 7.68 -9.88
N SER A 188 -7.57 7.23 -10.25
CA SER A 188 -8.76 8.07 -10.29
C SER A 188 -9.52 8.16 -8.96
N SER A 189 -9.27 7.26 -8.02
CA SER A 189 -10.07 7.07 -6.81
C SER A 189 -9.34 7.36 -5.50
N VAL A 190 -8.08 7.81 -5.54
CA VAL A 190 -7.38 8.27 -4.32
C VAL A 190 -8.15 9.43 -3.71
N PRO A 191 -8.70 9.30 -2.50
CA PRO A 191 -9.51 10.36 -1.91
C PRO A 191 -8.64 11.57 -1.53
N ALA A 192 -9.17 12.80 -1.67
CA ALA A 192 -8.45 14.01 -1.28
C ALA A 192 -8.02 13.99 0.20
N SER A 193 -8.77 13.31 1.06
CA SER A 193 -8.44 13.10 2.49
C SER A 193 -7.26 12.16 2.72
N ALA A 194 -6.81 11.42 1.70
CA ALA A 194 -5.64 10.54 1.80
C ALA A 194 -4.37 11.33 2.13
N GLY A 195 -4.30 12.59 1.66
CA GLY A 195 -3.15 13.47 1.88
C GLY A 195 -1.96 13.19 0.95
N TRP A 196 -2.09 12.24 0.05
CA TRP A 196 -1.15 11.90 -1.03
C TRP A 196 -1.92 11.71 -2.34
N HIS A 197 -1.22 11.72 -3.47
CA HIS A 197 -1.83 11.53 -4.78
C HIS A 197 -0.87 10.82 -5.74
N VAL A 198 -1.41 10.35 -6.87
CA VAL A 198 -0.69 9.63 -7.92
C VAL A 198 -0.80 10.39 -9.22
N ILE A 199 0.27 10.37 -10.03
CA ILE A 199 0.34 10.90 -11.39
C ILE A 199 0.77 9.80 -12.34
#